data_4cb1ef0095fa110afe38efe8ee89d47e
#
_entry.id   4cb1ef0095fa110afe38efe8ee89d47e
#
_cell.length_a   1.000
_cell.length_b   1.000
_cell.length_c   1.000
_cell.angle_alpha   90.00
_cell.angle_beta   90.00
_cell.angle_gamma   90.00
#
_symmetry.space_group_name_H-M   'P 1'
#
loop_
_entity.id
_entity.type
_entity.pdbx_description
1 polymer ?
#
loop_
_entity_poly.entity_id
_entity_poly.type
_entity_poly.pdbx_seq_one_letter_code
_entity_poly.pdbx_strand_id
1 'polypeptide(L)'
;SPEAKRGLALFQGKAGCMHCHNGPLLSDESYHNLGVPGNPAFETEPLRQITLRYQHVIRGVPEKLYRTADRDLGLYYTTKQEADTGKFRTPSLRELRYTAPYMHNGVFGTLDEVIEFYNRGGGDDPNKSPFLKPLNLSDQEKKDLLAFLLSLSSAQPLIVEPPDLPDYAVMK
;
A
#
# COMPACT_ATOMS: atom_id res chain seq x y z
N SER A 1 -7.26 -21.02 11.65
CA SER A 1 -7.53 -20.99 13.10
C SER A 1 -8.88 -20.37 13.40
N PRO A 2 -9.43 -20.52 14.61
CA PRO A 2 -10.66 -19.83 15.03
C PRO A 2 -10.54 -18.30 14.97
N GLU A 3 -9.37 -17.76 15.32
CA GLU A 3 -9.06 -16.33 15.23
C GLU A 3 -9.17 -15.82 13.79
N ALA A 4 -8.56 -16.54 12.84
CA ALA A 4 -8.63 -16.16 11.43
C ALA A 4 -10.06 -16.19 10.87
N LYS A 5 -10.92 -17.11 11.36
CA LYS A 5 -12.34 -17.11 10.97
C LYS A 5 -13.09 -15.90 11.52
N ARG A 6 -12.83 -15.49 12.77
CA ARG A 6 -13.39 -14.25 13.31
C ARG A 6 -12.85 -13.01 12.55
N GLY A 7 -11.55 -13.04 12.23
CA GLY A 7 -10.92 -12.00 11.42
C GLY A 7 -11.54 -11.88 10.02
N LEU A 8 -11.87 -12.99 9.36
CA LEU A 8 -12.59 -12.98 8.08
C LEU A 8 -13.97 -12.31 8.22
N ALA A 9 -14.71 -12.63 9.29
CA ALA A 9 -16.00 -11.99 9.52
C ALA A 9 -15.88 -10.48 9.76
N LEU A 10 -14.83 -10.02 10.46
CA LEU A 10 -14.52 -8.60 10.61
C LEU A 10 -14.15 -7.96 9.27
N PHE A 11 -13.32 -8.61 8.48
CA PHE A 11 -12.89 -8.15 7.16
C PHE A 11 -14.07 -7.93 6.21
N GLN A 12 -15.03 -8.84 6.23
CA GLN A 12 -16.25 -8.76 5.41
C GLN A 12 -17.29 -7.80 5.98
N GLY A 13 -17.36 -7.64 7.31
CA GLY A 13 -18.38 -6.89 8.02
C GLY A 13 -17.83 -5.56 8.59
N LYS A 14 -17.63 -5.51 9.91
CA LYS A 14 -17.33 -4.29 10.66
C LYS A 14 -16.14 -3.48 10.11
N ALA A 15 -15.08 -4.16 9.68
CA ALA A 15 -13.91 -3.49 9.14
C ALA A 15 -14.07 -3.06 7.66
N GLY A 16 -15.04 -3.62 6.91
CA GLY A 16 -15.37 -3.19 5.55
C GLY A 16 -14.24 -3.33 4.52
N CYS A 17 -13.20 -4.11 4.81
CA CYS A 17 -12.02 -4.22 3.95
C CYS A 17 -12.36 -4.77 2.56
N MET A 18 -13.40 -5.62 2.47
CA MET A 18 -13.85 -6.20 1.21
C MET A 18 -14.45 -5.19 0.23
N HIS A 19 -14.69 -3.94 0.62
CA HIS A 19 -15.12 -2.91 -0.34
C HIS A 19 -14.07 -2.67 -1.44
N CYS A 20 -12.79 -2.79 -1.07
CA CYS A 20 -11.66 -2.66 -2.00
C CYS A 20 -10.94 -4.00 -2.22
N HIS A 21 -10.83 -4.82 -1.18
CA HIS A 21 -10.10 -6.09 -1.22
C HIS A 21 -11.07 -7.26 -1.43
N ASN A 22 -11.59 -7.41 -2.64
CA ASN A 22 -12.53 -8.46 -3.02
C ASN A 22 -12.02 -9.33 -4.18
N GLY A 23 -12.81 -10.34 -4.54
CA GLY A 23 -12.48 -11.26 -5.62
C GLY A 23 -11.28 -12.17 -5.34
N PRO A 24 -10.84 -12.96 -6.33
CA PRO A 24 -9.77 -13.95 -6.17
C PRO A 24 -8.41 -13.36 -5.83
N LEU A 25 -8.16 -12.12 -6.27
CA LEU A 25 -6.92 -11.39 -6.00
C LEU A 25 -6.97 -10.59 -4.70
N LEU A 26 -8.13 -10.50 -4.03
CA LEU A 26 -8.34 -9.59 -2.89
C LEU A 26 -7.96 -8.15 -3.27
N SER A 27 -8.44 -7.70 -4.42
CA SER A 27 -8.22 -6.38 -5.00
C SER A 27 -9.37 -6.08 -5.96
N ASP A 28 -9.92 -4.87 -5.90
CA ASP A 28 -10.86 -4.32 -6.88
C ASP A 28 -10.15 -3.73 -8.10
N GLU A 29 -8.82 -3.75 -8.09
CA GLU A 29 -7.94 -3.17 -9.10
C GLU A 29 -8.16 -1.66 -9.35
N SER A 30 -8.96 -1.03 -8.51
CA SER A 30 -9.28 0.40 -8.56
C SER A 30 -8.26 1.24 -7.79
N TYR A 31 -8.36 2.55 -7.89
CA TYR A 31 -7.42 3.50 -7.29
C TYR A 31 -8.09 4.27 -6.16
N HIS A 32 -7.46 4.24 -4.99
CA HIS A 32 -7.95 4.90 -3.78
C HIS A 32 -6.88 5.76 -3.13
N ASN A 33 -7.28 6.89 -2.58
CA ASN A 33 -6.44 7.70 -1.71
C ASN A 33 -6.76 7.35 -0.26
N LEU A 34 -5.78 6.90 0.48
CA LEU A 34 -5.91 6.49 1.88
C LEU A 34 -5.40 7.55 2.85
N GLY A 35 -4.80 8.63 2.34
CA GLY A 35 -4.11 9.62 3.17
C GLY A 35 -2.87 9.03 3.85
N VAL A 36 -2.16 8.10 3.20
CA VAL A 36 -0.96 7.48 3.78
C VAL A 36 0.06 8.56 4.12
N PRO A 37 0.59 8.61 5.35
CA PRO A 37 1.56 9.62 5.76
C PRO A 37 2.88 9.48 4.97
N GLY A 38 3.61 10.59 4.86
CA GLY A 38 4.97 10.56 4.30
C GLY A 38 5.87 9.61 5.06
N ASN A 39 6.81 8.97 4.36
CA ASN A 39 7.83 8.16 5.02
C ASN A 39 8.98 9.08 5.45
N PRO A 40 9.33 9.14 6.75
CA PRO A 40 10.41 10.00 7.25
C PRO A 40 11.77 9.77 6.58
N ALA A 41 12.00 8.60 5.99
CA ALA A 41 13.21 8.31 5.24
C ALA A 41 13.38 9.25 4.02
N PHE A 42 12.28 9.80 3.47
CA PHE A 42 12.35 10.78 2.39
C PHE A 42 12.93 12.13 2.86
N GLU A 43 12.80 12.46 4.15
CA GLU A 43 13.38 13.67 4.72
C GLU A 43 14.86 13.51 5.08
N THR A 44 15.26 12.32 5.46
CA THR A 44 16.61 12.03 5.99
C THR A 44 17.57 11.43 4.99
N GLU A 45 17.07 10.84 3.90
CA GLU A 45 17.87 10.17 2.87
C GLU A 45 17.90 10.99 1.57
N PRO A 46 18.97 11.74 1.28
CA PRO A 46 19.06 12.62 0.09
C PRO A 46 18.82 11.89 -1.24
N LEU A 47 19.27 10.63 -1.36
CA LEU A 47 19.06 9.84 -2.57
C LEU A 47 17.58 9.56 -2.83
N ARG A 48 16.80 9.31 -1.80
CA ARG A 48 15.35 9.10 -1.94
C ARG A 48 14.66 10.39 -2.40
N GLN A 49 15.03 11.54 -1.86
CA GLN A 49 14.49 12.84 -2.28
C GLN A 49 14.82 13.13 -3.74
N ILE A 50 16.09 12.94 -4.14
CA ILE A 50 16.53 13.17 -5.52
C ILE A 50 15.78 12.24 -6.47
N THR A 51 15.67 10.96 -6.11
CA THR A 51 14.95 9.96 -6.92
C THR A 51 13.47 10.35 -7.08
N LEU A 52 12.81 10.75 -6.00
CA LEU A 52 11.41 11.17 -6.04
C LEU A 52 11.22 12.40 -6.96
N ARG A 53 12.05 13.44 -6.81
CA ARG A 53 12.00 14.64 -7.65
C ARG A 53 12.27 14.32 -9.11
N TYR A 54 13.26 13.47 -9.37
CA TYR A 54 13.55 12.99 -10.73
C TYR A 54 12.35 12.27 -11.34
N GLN A 55 11.69 11.36 -10.60
CA GLN A 55 10.47 10.70 -11.06
C GLN A 55 9.36 11.69 -11.40
N HIS A 56 9.20 12.75 -10.63
CA HIS A 56 8.25 13.82 -10.93
C HIS A 56 8.58 14.49 -12.26
N VAL A 57 9.84 14.86 -12.46
CA VAL A 57 10.31 15.54 -13.68
C VAL A 57 10.06 14.69 -14.92
N ILE A 58 10.50 13.43 -14.93
CA ILE A 58 10.35 12.56 -16.12
C ILE A 58 8.89 12.21 -16.42
N ARG A 59 8.00 12.34 -15.44
CA ARG A 59 6.56 12.14 -15.59
C ARG A 59 5.80 13.44 -15.88
N GLY A 60 6.51 14.51 -16.20
CA GLY A 60 5.94 15.79 -16.61
C GLY A 60 5.13 16.50 -15.52
N VAL A 61 5.55 16.39 -14.26
CA VAL A 61 4.98 17.16 -13.16
C VAL A 61 5.48 18.61 -13.27
N PRO A 62 4.62 19.63 -13.10
CA PRO A 62 5.03 21.03 -13.14
C PRO A 62 6.12 21.36 -12.11
N GLU A 63 7.04 22.26 -12.49
CA GLU A 63 8.19 22.64 -11.67
C GLU A 63 7.84 23.07 -10.26
N LYS A 64 6.77 23.85 -10.09
CA LYS A 64 6.27 24.29 -8.80
C LYS A 64 5.93 23.15 -7.84
N LEU A 65 5.57 21.97 -8.37
CA LEU A 65 5.23 20.78 -7.58
C LEU A 65 6.46 19.91 -7.33
N TYR A 66 7.32 19.65 -8.33
CA TYR A 66 8.44 18.76 -8.12
C TYR A 66 9.55 19.35 -7.25
N ARG A 67 9.70 20.68 -7.21
CA ARG A 67 10.70 21.33 -6.36
C ARG A 67 10.47 21.10 -4.86
N THR A 68 9.23 21.01 -4.46
CA THR A 68 8.81 20.83 -3.07
C THR A 68 8.22 19.44 -2.81
N ALA A 69 8.38 18.52 -3.78
CA ALA A 69 7.82 17.19 -3.64
C ALA A 69 8.42 16.42 -2.46
N ASP A 70 7.53 15.98 -1.58
CA ASP A 70 7.80 15.20 -0.39
C ASP A 70 7.16 13.81 -0.43
N ARG A 71 6.32 13.54 -1.46
CA ARG A 71 5.56 12.30 -1.62
C ARG A 71 5.34 11.92 -3.07
N ASP A 72 5.06 10.65 -3.31
CA ASP A 72 4.58 10.12 -4.59
C ASP A 72 3.16 10.62 -4.86
N LEU A 73 2.87 11.02 -6.11
CA LEU A 73 1.57 11.55 -6.51
C LEU A 73 0.61 10.48 -7.06
N GLY A 74 1.04 9.22 -7.14
CA GLY A 74 0.21 8.10 -7.56
C GLY A 74 -0.38 8.26 -8.97
N LEU A 75 -1.68 8.06 -9.09
CA LEU A 75 -2.40 8.09 -10.37
C LEU A 75 -2.28 9.44 -11.11
N TYR A 76 -2.04 10.54 -10.40
CA TYR A 76 -1.80 11.85 -11.00
C TYR A 76 -0.71 11.82 -12.09
N TYR A 77 0.31 10.99 -11.96
CA TYR A 77 1.36 10.90 -12.97
C TYR A 77 0.83 10.51 -14.36
N THR A 78 -0.26 9.77 -14.41
CA THR A 78 -0.88 9.33 -15.66
C THR A 78 -1.98 10.29 -16.11
N THR A 79 -2.87 10.67 -15.21
CA THR A 79 -4.10 11.42 -15.56
C THR A 79 -3.89 12.92 -15.59
N LYS A 80 -2.92 13.47 -14.84
CA LYS A 80 -2.69 14.91 -14.60
C LYS A 80 -3.89 15.62 -13.96
N GLN A 81 -4.83 14.87 -13.38
CA GLN A 81 -5.99 15.41 -12.69
C GLN A 81 -5.66 15.56 -11.19
N GLU A 82 -5.90 16.73 -10.62
CA GLU A 82 -5.62 16.99 -9.19
C GLU A 82 -6.41 16.06 -8.26
N ALA A 83 -7.64 15.71 -8.65
CA ALA A 83 -8.48 14.76 -7.92
C ALA A 83 -7.88 13.34 -7.83
N ASP A 84 -6.88 13.01 -8.65
CA ASP A 84 -6.20 11.71 -8.67
C ASP A 84 -4.87 11.71 -7.90
N THR A 85 -4.52 12.84 -7.29
CA THR A 85 -3.33 12.94 -6.45
C THR A 85 -3.45 12.03 -5.24
N GLY A 86 -2.40 11.22 -5.03
CA GLY A 86 -2.32 10.31 -3.89
C GLY A 86 -3.22 9.06 -3.98
N LYS A 87 -3.81 8.82 -5.14
CA LYS A 87 -4.52 7.57 -5.39
C LYS A 87 -3.55 6.50 -5.86
N PHE A 88 -3.60 5.34 -5.22
CA PHE A 88 -2.81 4.15 -5.57
C PHE A 88 -3.74 2.98 -5.84
N ARG A 89 -3.32 2.08 -6.73
CA ARG A 89 -4.08 0.86 -7.04
C ARG A 89 -4.16 -0.02 -5.80
N THR A 90 -5.33 -0.59 -5.54
CA THR A 90 -5.51 -1.57 -4.47
C THR A 90 -4.60 -2.78 -4.72
N PRO A 91 -3.63 -3.08 -3.84
CA PRO A 91 -2.78 -4.26 -3.98
C PRO A 91 -3.53 -5.52 -3.55
N SER A 92 -3.06 -6.67 -4.04
CA SER A 92 -3.48 -7.96 -3.49
C SER A 92 -3.05 -8.08 -2.02
N LEU A 93 -3.87 -8.75 -1.20
CA LEU A 93 -3.52 -9.09 0.18
C LEU A 93 -2.86 -10.46 0.32
N ARG A 94 -2.49 -11.11 -0.79
CA ARG A 94 -1.79 -12.38 -0.73
C ARG A 94 -0.33 -12.19 -0.35
N GLU A 95 0.20 -13.14 0.42
CA GLU A 95 1.62 -13.20 0.82
C GLU A 95 2.09 -12.02 1.68
N LEU A 96 1.18 -11.36 2.40
CA LEU A 96 1.51 -10.19 3.23
C LEU A 96 2.61 -10.44 4.27
N ARG A 97 2.75 -11.70 4.75
CA ARG A 97 3.80 -12.08 5.70
C ARG A 97 5.21 -11.76 5.19
N TYR A 98 5.40 -11.74 3.87
CA TYR A 98 6.71 -11.66 3.23
C TYR A 98 6.94 -10.34 2.48
N THR A 99 5.99 -9.39 2.54
CA THR A 99 6.01 -8.19 1.71
C THR A 99 6.18 -6.89 2.49
N ALA A 100 6.61 -6.97 3.75
CA ALA A 100 6.99 -5.77 4.51
C ALA A 100 8.20 -5.07 3.84
N PRO A 101 8.32 -3.73 3.91
CA PRO A 101 7.40 -2.78 4.57
C PRO A 101 6.15 -2.50 3.73
N TYR A 102 5.08 -2.03 4.38
CA TYR A 102 3.75 -1.85 3.81
C TYR A 102 3.47 -0.42 3.36
N MET A 103 2.40 -0.27 2.58
CA MET A 103 1.98 0.89 1.81
C MET A 103 2.92 1.18 0.63
N HIS A 104 2.46 2.06 -0.28
CA HIS A 104 3.21 2.41 -1.49
C HIS A 104 4.59 3.02 -1.23
N ASN A 105 4.78 3.61 -0.06
CA ASN A 105 6.02 4.29 0.35
C ASN A 105 6.78 3.54 1.46
N GLY A 106 6.29 2.36 1.90
CA GLY A 106 6.93 1.55 2.93
C GLY A 106 6.93 2.18 4.33
N VAL A 107 5.96 3.05 4.64
CA VAL A 107 5.94 3.77 5.93
C VAL A 107 5.66 2.88 7.13
N PHE A 108 4.96 1.76 6.95
CA PHE A 108 4.66 0.83 8.05
C PHE A 108 5.50 -0.44 7.96
N GLY A 109 6.15 -0.79 9.05
CA GLY A 109 6.99 -1.99 9.15
C GLY A 109 6.20 -3.25 9.46
N THR A 110 5.01 -3.12 10.06
CA THR A 110 4.22 -4.24 10.56
C THR A 110 2.76 -4.16 10.10
N LEU A 111 2.08 -5.32 10.06
CA LEU A 111 0.63 -5.37 9.79
C LEU A 111 -0.20 -4.79 10.94
N ASP A 112 0.32 -4.81 12.17
CA ASP A 112 -0.34 -4.15 13.31
C ASP A 112 -0.44 -2.63 13.09
N GLU A 113 0.62 -2.01 12.60
CA GLU A 113 0.62 -0.57 12.24
C GLU A 113 -0.37 -0.29 11.10
N VAL A 114 -0.45 -1.17 10.11
CA VAL A 114 -1.42 -1.08 9.01
C VAL A 114 -2.86 -1.17 9.54
N ILE A 115 -3.15 -2.16 10.40
CA ILE A 115 -4.48 -2.32 11.00
C ILE A 115 -4.83 -1.09 11.84
N GLU A 116 -3.89 -0.57 12.62
CA GLU A 116 -4.12 0.62 13.44
C GLU A 116 -4.36 1.88 12.57
N PHE A 117 -3.65 2.00 11.45
CA PHE A 117 -3.89 3.07 10.48
C PHE A 117 -5.33 3.03 9.94
N TYR A 118 -5.82 1.86 9.54
CA TYR A 118 -7.21 1.70 9.09
C TYR A 118 -8.21 1.85 10.25
N ASN A 119 -7.85 1.40 11.46
CA ASN A 119 -8.70 1.53 12.64
C ASN A 119 -9.03 2.99 12.98
N ARG A 120 -8.09 3.90 12.73
CA ARG A 120 -8.28 5.36 12.86
C ARG A 120 -9.03 5.99 11.68
N GLY A 121 -9.31 5.24 10.61
CA GLY A 121 -9.98 5.73 9.41
C GLY A 121 -9.05 6.29 8.34
N GLY A 122 -7.83 5.78 8.26
CA GLY A 122 -6.81 6.25 7.34
C GLY A 122 -6.11 7.52 7.83
N GLY A 123 -5.40 8.18 6.94
CA GLY A 123 -4.73 9.44 7.23
C GLY A 123 -5.59 10.67 6.89
N ASP A 124 -4.95 11.83 6.95
CA ASP A 124 -5.59 13.12 6.65
C ASP A 124 -5.21 13.56 5.23
N ASP A 125 -6.20 13.57 4.34
CA ASP A 125 -6.05 14.03 2.96
C ASP A 125 -7.42 14.51 2.45
N PRO A 126 -7.48 15.68 1.78
CA PRO A 126 -8.74 16.23 1.27
C PRO A 126 -9.42 15.34 0.22
N ASN A 127 -8.65 14.52 -0.48
CA ASN A 127 -9.15 13.59 -1.49
C ASN A 127 -9.26 12.15 -0.99
N LYS A 128 -9.25 11.96 0.34
CA LYS A 128 -9.35 10.64 0.94
C LYS A 128 -10.62 9.91 0.53
N SER A 129 -10.48 8.62 0.26
CA SER A 129 -11.60 7.74 -0.07
C SER A 129 -12.71 7.81 0.99
N PRO A 130 -13.99 7.98 0.58
CA PRO A 130 -15.12 8.04 1.50
C PRO A 130 -15.41 6.72 2.23
N PHE A 131 -14.82 5.62 1.78
CA PHE A 131 -14.91 4.31 2.46
C PHE A 131 -14.12 4.26 3.76
N LEU A 132 -13.11 5.14 3.93
CA LEU A 132 -12.27 5.17 5.12
C LEU A 132 -12.94 5.95 6.25
N LYS A 133 -13.33 5.22 7.27
CA LYS A 133 -13.93 5.72 8.51
C LYS A 133 -13.30 5.00 9.69
N PRO A 134 -13.28 5.60 10.90
CA PRO A 134 -12.83 4.91 12.10
C PRO A 134 -13.61 3.61 12.31
N LEU A 135 -12.89 2.50 12.48
CA LEU A 135 -13.49 1.16 12.59
C LEU A 135 -13.87 0.82 14.03
N ASN A 136 -13.23 1.48 15.01
CA ASN A 136 -13.44 1.23 16.44
C ASN A 136 -13.30 -0.25 16.80
N LEU A 137 -12.23 -0.89 16.31
CA LEU A 137 -11.91 -2.27 16.62
C LEU A 137 -11.31 -2.35 18.02
N SER A 138 -11.77 -3.32 18.81
CA SER A 138 -11.11 -3.68 20.06
C SER A 138 -9.76 -4.36 19.79
N ASP A 139 -8.92 -4.48 20.82
CA ASP A 139 -7.62 -5.14 20.69
C ASP A 139 -7.75 -6.61 20.27
N GLN A 140 -8.80 -7.29 20.71
CA GLN A 140 -9.06 -8.67 20.28
C GLN A 140 -9.47 -8.72 18.81
N GLU A 141 -10.33 -7.81 18.37
CA GLU A 141 -10.72 -7.73 16.95
C GLU A 141 -9.53 -7.42 16.03
N LYS A 142 -8.61 -6.55 16.46
CA LYS A 142 -7.36 -6.27 15.73
C LYS A 142 -6.50 -7.54 15.59
N LYS A 143 -6.35 -8.32 16.68
CA LYS A 143 -5.63 -9.61 16.65
C LYS A 143 -6.30 -10.64 15.74
N ASP A 144 -7.62 -10.75 15.78
CA ASP A 144 -8.37 -11.65 14.93
C ASP A 144 -8.21 -11.26 13.44
N LEU A 145 -8.29 -9.96 13.13
CA LEU A 145 -8.06 -9.44 11.77
C LEU A 145 -6.64 -9.74 11.31
N LEU A 146 -5.62 -9.52 12.15
CA LEU A 146 -4.23 -9.85 11.86
C LEU A 146 -4.07 -11.36 11.56
N ALA A 147 -4.69 -12.23 12.37
CA ALA A 147 -4.65 -13.67 12.15
C ALA A 147 -5.26 -14.07 10.79
N PHE A 148 -6.33 -13.39 10.37
CA PHE A 148 -6.89 -13.60 9.04
C PHE A 148 -5.92 -13.14 7.94
N LEU A 149 -5.38 -11.93 8.01
CA LEU A 149 -4.44 -11.41 7.01
C LEU A 149 -3.20 -12.32 6.86
N LEU A 150 -2.65 -12.79 7.96
CA LEU A 150 -1.52 -13.73 7.95
C LEU A 150 -1.87 -15.09 7.35
N SER A 151 -3.15 -15.50 7.45
CA SER A 151 -3.62 -16.76 6.84
C SER A 151 -3.72 -16.73 5.33
N LEU A 152 -3.59 -15.54 4.71
CA LEU A 152 -3.56 -15.35 3.25
C LEU A 152 -2.16 -15.60 2.66
N SER A 153 -1.20 -15.96 3.48
CA SER A 153 0.17 -16.27 3.09
C SER A 153 0.43 -17.77 3.17
N SER A 154 1.25 -18.25 2.25
CA SER A 154 1.78 -19.62 2.27
C SER A 154 2.66 -19.88 3.51
N ALA A 155 2.87 -21.17 3.84
CA ALA A 155 3.73 -21.54 4.96
C ALA A 155 5.20 -21.18 4.74
N GLN A 156 5.62 -21.09 3.47
CA GLN A 156 6.94 -20.68 3.04
C GLN A 156 6.81 -19.69 1.90
N PRO A 157 7.74 -18.73 1.76
CA PRO A 157 7.70 -17.80 0.64
C PRO A 157 7.82 -18.58 -0.67
N LEU A 158 7.07 -18.15 -1.68
CA LEU A 158 7.23 -18.68 -3.03
C LEU A 158 8.55 -18.14 -3.59
N ILE A 159 9.58 -18.98 -3.56
CA ILE A 159 10.88 -18.66 -4.16
C ILE A 159 10.84 -19.19 -5.59
N VAL A 160 10.89 -18.30 -6.55
CA VAL A 160 11.08 -18.65 -7.96
C VAL A 160 12.52 -18.36 -8.29
N GLU A 161 13.30 -19.40 -8.60
CA GLU A 161 14.66 -19.19 -9.11
C GLU A 161 14.58 -18.42 -10.44
N PRO A 162 15.39 -17.38 -10.61
CA PRO A 162 15.42 -16.66 -11.88
C PRO A 162 15.88 -17.64 -12.98
N PRO A 163 15.34 -17.54 -14.18
CA PRO A 163 15.81 -18.35 -15.30
C PRO A 163 17.29 -18.02 -15.58
N ASP A 164 18.04 -19.03 -16.02
CA ASP A 164 19.40 -18.80 -16.50
C ASP A 164 19.36 -17.77 -17.63
N LEU A 165 20.11 -16.69 -17.44
CA LEU A 165 20.22 -15.68 -18.49
C LEU A 165 21.15 -16.22 -19.58
N PRO A 166 20.81 -16.01 -20.86
CA PRO A 166 21.71 -16.37 -21.95
C PRO A 166 23.07 -15.63 -21.78
N ASP A 167 24.14 -16.32 -22.11
CA ASP A 167 25.47 -15.73 -22.10
C ASP A 167 25.50 -14.40 -22.84
N TYR A 168 26.03 -13.36 -22.20
CA TYR A 168 26.14 -12.04 -22.80
C TYR A 168 27.13 -12.13 -23.97
N ALA A 169 26.62 -12.28 -25.19
CA ALA A 169 27.44 -12.17 -26.37
C ALA A 169 27.92 -10.71 -26.46
N VAL A 170 29.16 -10.46 -26.07
CA VAL A 170 29.80 -9.17 -26.30
C VAL A 170 29.83 -8.99 -27.81
N MET A 171 28.95 -8.14 -28.32
CA MET A 171 29.03 -7.71 -29.73
C MET A 171 30.40 -7.04 -29.91
N LYS A 172 31.26 -7.71 -30.70
CA LYS A 172 32.54 -7.18 -31.15
C LYS A 172 32.30 -6.15 -32.25
#